data_ad3d8102cb18ae5279703ef0530e7291
#
_entry.id   ad3d8102cb18ae5279703ef0530e7291
#
_cell.length_a   1.000
_cell.length_b   1.000
_cell.length_c   1.000
_cell.angle_alpha   90.00
_cell.angle_beta   90.00
_cell.angle_gamma   90.00
#
_symmetry.space_group_name_H-M   'P 1'
#
loop_
_entity.id
_entity.type
_entity.pdbx_description
1 polymer ?
#
loop_
_entity_poly.entity_id
_entity_poly.type
_entity_poly.pdbx_seq_one_letter_code
_entity_poly.pdbx_strand_id
1 'polypeptide(L)'
;MAHDQWVIKDKIDSIRSLMSDQNLQLLPDYQQRISVLTDLGFIDANSRVELKGKVACEIHSADELVLTELILENVLADYEPEEIVALLSCFVFQERTGSAPNLTPALEQGIETIVKISEKVNRFQTAHQVILSSDDSNDFVSRPSFGLVEVVYEWARGMPFSRIAELTDVLEGTIVRVITRLDETCREAKNAARIIGDPTLFTKMQTCQELIKRDICATASLYM
;
A
#
# COMPACT_ATOMS: atom_id res chain seq x y z
N MET A 1 8.41 51.00 22.90
CA MET A 1 7.74 50.02 23.77
C MET A 1 6.27 49.74 23.38
N ALA A 2 5.35 50.74 23.36
CA ALA A 2 3.94 50.46 23.00
C ALA A 2 3.76 50.03 21.53
N HIS A 3 4.51 50.61 20.62
CA HIS A 3 4.47 50.28 19.18
C HIS A 3 4.98 48.84 18.91
N ASP A 4 6.03 48.43 19.57
CA ASP A 4 6.63 47.10 19.39
C ASP A 4 5.68 45.98 19.91
N GLN A 5 4.99 46.26 21.01
CA GLN A 5 3.98 45.35 21.55
C GLN A 5 2.77 45.20 20.60
N TRP A 6 2.36 46.28 19.95
CA TRP A 6 1.27 46.24 18.98
C TRP A 6 1.66 45.47 17.73
N VAL A 7 2.85 45.65 17.19
CA VAL A 7 3.38 44.93 16.01
C VAL A 7 3.48 43.43 16.30
N ILE A 8 3.94 43.05 17.50
CA ILE A 8 4.02 41.65 17.90
C ILE A 8 2.60 41.02 18.03
N LYS A 9 1.67 41.77 18.63
CA LYS A 9 0.29 41.30 18.80
C LYS A 9 -0.39 41.11 17.43
N ASP A 10 -0.25 42.05 16.51
CA ASP A 10 -0.79 42.01 15.16
C ASP A 10 -0.23 40.82 14.38
N LYS A 11 1.08 40.52 14.50
CA LYS A 11 1.68 39.31 13.92
C LYS A 11 1.15 38.03 14.51
N ILE A 12 0.93 37.96 15.83
CA ILE A 12 0.37 36.81 16.49
C ILE A 12 -1.08 36.56 16.01
N ASP A 13 -1.87 37.61 15.91
CA ASP A 13 -3.26 37.53 15.48
C ASP A 13 -3.36 37.14 13.99
N SER A 14 -2.45 37.65 13.14
CA SER A 14 -2.33 37.25 11.72
C SER A 14 -1.95 35.77 11.58
N ILE A 15 -1.01 35.27 12.37
CA ILE A 15 -0.60 33.86 12.37
C ILE A 15 -1.75 32.98 12.89
N ARG A 16 -2.47 33.40 13.93
CA ARG A 16 -3.63 32.67 14.44
C ARG A 16 -4.77 32.60 13.42
N SER A 17 -5.01 33.68 12.68
CA SER A 17 -5.98 33.71 11.60
C SER A 17 -5.62 32.73 10.48
N LEU A 18 -4.35 32.76 10.00
CA LEU A 18 -3.86 31.82 8.99
C LEU A 18 -3.96 30.38 9.44
N MET A 19 -3.61 30.08 10.68
CA MET A 19 -3.77 28.72 11.25
C MET A 19 -5.24 28.30 11.35
N SER A 20 -6.14 29.22 11.70
CA SER A 20 -7.58 28.95 11.76
C SER A 20 -8.15 28.71 10.37
N ASP A 21 -7.81 29.52 9.39
CA ASP A 21 -8.31 29.38 8.01
C ASP A 21 -7.82 28.09 7.35
N GLN A 22 -6.55 27.70 7.56
CA GLN A 22 -6.03 26.43 7.10
C GLN A 22 -6.72 25.23 7.79
N ASN A 23 -6.91 25.31 9.09
CA ASN A 23 -7.65 24.26 9.85
C ASN A 23 -9.10 24.15 9.38
N LEU A 24 -9.77 25.27 9.08
CA LEU A 24 -11.15 25.25 8.58
C LEU A 24 -11.26 24.65 7.16
N GLN A 25 -10.22 24.80 6.32
CA GLN A 25 -10.20 24.19 4.99
C GLN A 25 -9.94 22.67 5.03
N LEU A 26 -9.10 22.20 5.97
CA LEU A 26 -8.74 20.79 6.11
C LEU A 26 -9.75 20.00 6.96
N LEU A 27 -10.54 20.67 7.80
CA LEU A 27 -11.48 20.01 8.71
C LEU A 27 -12.54 19.16 7.99
N PRO A 28 -13.17 19.60 6.88
CA PRO A 28 -14.09 18.76 6.13
C PRO A 28 -13.45 17.48 5.59
N ASP A 29 -12.25 17.56 5.02
CA ASP A 29 -11.51 16.40 4.51
C ASP A 29 -11.17 15.42 5.64
N TYR A 30 -10.72 15.92 6.78
CA TYR A 30 -10.48 15.11 7.97
C TYR A 30 -11.76 14.37 8.43
N GLN A 31 -12.88 15.07 8.52
CA GLN A 31 -14.15 14.46 8.94
C GLN A 31 -14.63 13.40 7.93
N GLN A 32 -14.48 13.64 6.65
CA GLN A 32 -14.80 12.68 5.58
C GLN A 32 -13.95 11.41 5.70
N ARG A 33 -12.66 11.54 5.92
CA ARG A 33 -11.74 10.40 6.13
C ARG A 33 -12.08 9.62 7.39
N ILE A 34 -12.39 10.29 8.50
CA ILE A 34 -12.87 9.65 9.74
C ILE A 34 -14.14 8.85 9.48
N SER A 35 -15.09 9.39 8.72
CA SER A 35 -16.32 8.68 8.36
C SER A 35 -16.04 7.41 7.55
N VAL A 36 -15.13 7.46 6.58
CA VAL A 36 -14.70 6.28 5.82
C VAL A 36 -14.10 5.22 6.74
N LEU A 37 -13.18 5.62 7.63
CA LEU A 37 -12.53 4.69 8.56
C LEU A 37 -13.53 4.08 9.55
N THR A 38 -14.55 4.83 9.98
CA THR A 38 -15.60 4.34 10.86
C THR A 38 -16.47 3.31 10.13
N ASP A 39 -16.92 3.61 8.92
CA ASP A 39 -17.77 2.73 8.13
C ASP A 39 -17.05 1.43 7.71
N LEU A 40 -15.76 1.52 7.44
CA LEU A 40 -14.93 0.35 7.16
C LEU A 40 -14.50 -0.43 8.42
N GLY A 41 -14.79 0.10 9.63
CA GLY A 41 -14.49 -0.57 10.90
C GLY A 41 -13.04 -0.48 11.37
N PHE A 42 -12.26 0.50 10.88
CA PHE A 42 -10.90 0.78 11.37
C PHE A 42 -10.90 1.50 12.72
N ILE A 43 -11.92 2.32 12.94
CA ILE A 43 -12.17 3.02 14.20
C ILE A 43 -13.64 2.84 14.61
N ASP A 44 -13.93 2.94 15.90
CA ASP A 44 -15.29 2.91 16.43
C ASP A 44 -15.98 4.29 16.36
N ALA A 45 -17.26 4.34 16.76
CA ALA A 45 -18.03 5.56 16.80
C ALA A 45 -17.48 6.64 17.76
N ASN A 46 -16.58 6.27 18.67
CA ASN A 46 -15.89 7.17 19.58
C ASN A 46 -14.49 7.53 19.12
N SER A 47 -14.16 7.25 17.84
CA SER A 47 -12.84 7.46 17.24
C SER A 47 -11.71 6.67 17.92
N ARG A 48 -12.02 5.52 18.53
CA ARG A 48 -11.01 4.61 19.08
C ARG A 48 -10.57 3.64 17.99
N VAL A 49 -9.26 3.38 17.96
CA VAL A 49 -8.65 2.48 16.97
C VAL A 49 -9.00 1.02 17.29
N GLU A 50 -9.70 0.37 16.37
CA GLU A 50 -10.04 -1.06 16.41
C GLU A 50 -8.87 -1.94 15.96
N LEU A 51 -9.00 -3.27 16.09
CA LEU A 51 -7.96 -4.21 15.65
C LEU A 51 -7.55 -3.98 14.18
N LYS A 52 -8.53 -3.76 13.33
CA LYS A 52 -8.35 -3.44 11.92
C LYS A 52 -7.51 -2.18 11.69
N GLY A 53 -7.77 -1.14 12.49
CA GLY A 53 -6.96 0.08 12.48
C GLY A 53 -5.54 -0.14 12.97
N LYS A 54 -5.32 -0.99 13.97
CA LYS A 54 -3.98 -1.35 14.45
C LYS A 54 -3.17 -2.07 13.38
N VAL A 55 -3.80 -2.95 12.62
CA VAL A 55 -3.17 -3.64 11.48
C VAL A 55 -2.78 -2.63 10.40
N ALA A 56 -3.69 -1.71 10.04
CA ALA A 56 -3.41 -0.69 9.04
C ALA A 56 -2.24 0.22 9.42
N CYS A 57 -2.05 0.50 10.71
CA CYS A 57 -0.91 1.30 11.19
C CYS A 57 0.46 0.66 10.98
N GLU A 58 0.53 -0.64 10.72
CA GLU A 58 1.80 -1.33 10.41
C GLU A 58 2.16 -1.27 8.92
N ILE A 59 1.23 -0.84 8.07
CA ILE A 59 1.39 -0.85 6.61
C ILE A 59 1.73 0.55 6.12
N HIS A 60 2.92 0.69 5.52
CA HIS A 60 3.44 1.96 5.01
C HIS A 60 3.91 1.89 3.56
N SER A 61 4.22 0.68 3.07
CA SER A 61 4.73 0.44 1.72
C SER A 61 3.66 0.12 0.68
N ALA A 62 2.41 -0.01 1.11
CA ALA A 62 1.26 -0.39 0.30
C ALA A 62 0.04 0.46 0.68
N ASP A 63 -1.07 0.32 -0.08
CA ASP A 63 -2.36 0.86 0.36
C ASP A 63 -2.82 0.15 1.64
N GLU A 64 -2.81 0.88 2.74
CA GLU A 64 -3.08 0.34 4.08
C GLU A 64 -4.50 -0.18 4.24
N LEU A 65 -5.48 0.43 3.58
CA LEU A 65 -6.87 0.02 3.68
C LEU A 65 -7.11 -1.28 2.92
N VAL A 66 -6.64 -1.36 1.67
CA VAL A 66 -6.86 -2.54 0.81
C VAL A 66 -6.05 -3.73 1.32
N LEU A 67 -4.78 -3.55 1.69
CA LEU A 67 -3.97 -4.65 2.20
C LEU A 67 -4.48 -5.17 3.55
N THR A 68 -4.96 -4.30 4.43
CA THR A 68 -5.59 -4.72 5.69
C THR A 68 -6.84 -5.55 5.44
N GLU A 69 -7.70 -5.15 4.49
CA GLU A 69 -8.88 -5.94 4.10
C GLU A 69 -8.48 -7.33 3.59
N LEU A 70 -7.49 -7.42 2.71
CA LEU A 70 -6.96 -8.69 2.19
C LEU A 70 -6.49 -9.62 3.33
N ILE A 71 -5.79 -9.08 4.30
CA ILE A 71 -5.26 -9.83 5.44
C ILE A 71 -6.41 -10.31 6.33
N LEU A 72 -7.34 -9.44 6.70
CA LEU A 72 -8.41 -9.77 7.65
C LEU A 72 -9.52 -10.61 7.04
N GLU A 73 -9.77 -10.50 5.74
CA GLU A 73 -10.67 -11.40 5.01
C GLU A 73 -10.03 -12.78 4.72
N ASN A 74 -8.80 -13.00 5.21
CA ASN A 74 -8.03 -14.24 5.08
C ASN A 74 -7.80 -14.68 3.62
N VAL A 75 -7.77 -13.73 2.70
CA VAL A 75 -7.60 -14.01 1.26
C VAL A 75 -6.26 -14.66 0.98
N LEU A 76 -5.19 -14.21 1.66
CA LEU A 76 -3.82 -14.71 1.43
C LEU A 76 -3.60 -16.15 1.89
N ALA A 77 -4.51 -16.72 2.71
CA ALA A 77 -4.38 -18.09 3.19
C ALA A 77 -4.50 -19.13 2.07
N ASP A 78 -5.24 -18.82 1.00
CA ASP A 78 -5.52 -19.74 -0.09
C ASP A 78 -4.42 -19.81 -1.16
N TYR A 79 -3.42 -18.93 -1.06
CA TYR A 79 -2.33 -18.78 -2.04
C TYR A 79 -1.00 -19.30 -1.52
N GLU A 80 -0.17 -19.82 -2.42
CA GLU A 80 1.21 -20.15 -2.11
C GLU A 80 2.08 -18.90 -1.97
N PRO A 81 3.21 -18.96 -1.24
CA PRO A 81 4.07 -17.80 -1.02
C PRO A 81 4.52 -17.09 -2.31
N GLU A 82 4.80 -17.82 -3.38
CA GLU A 82 5.16 -17.28 -4.69
C GLU A 82 4.02 -16.47 -5.31
N GLU A 83 2.78 -16.96 -5.14
CA GLU A 83 1.58 -16.28 -5.62
C GLU A 83 1.28 -15.04 -4.78
N ILE A 84 1.43 -15.13 -3.45
CA ILE A 84 1.23 -14.00 -2.55
C ILE A 84 2.14 -12.84 -2.91
N VAL A 85 3.45 -13.09 -3.03
CA VAL A 85 4.40 -12.02 -3.32
C VAL A 85 4.19 -11.43 -4.70
N ALA A 86 3.79 -12.25 -5.68
CA ALA A 86 3.41 -11.79 -7.01
C ALA A 86 2.19 -10.85 -6.97
N LEU A 87 1.15 -11.24 -6.25
CA LEU A 87 -0.06 -10.42 -6.08
C LEU A 87 0.24 -9.11 -5.36
N LEU A 88 1.08 -9.13 -4.31
CA LEU A 88 1.47 -7.94 -3.56
C LEU A 88 2.27 -6.93 -4.40
N SER A 89 2.86 -7.35 -5.53
CA SER A 89 3.58 -6.45 -6.43
C SER A 89 2.73 -5.30 -6.95
N CYS A 90 1.41 -5.49 -7.05
CA CYS A 90 0.48 -4.46 -7.49
C CYS A 90 0.44 -3.22 -6.58
N PHE A 91 0.82 -3.36 -5.31
CA PHE A 91 0.86 -2.25 -4.36
C PHE A 91 2.11 -1.37 -4.49
N VAL A 92 3.19 -1.94 -5.00
CA VAL A 92 4.50 -1.26 -5.06
C VAL A 92 4.91 -0.90 -6.49
N PHE A 93 4.25 -1.46 -7.50
CA PHE A 93 4.43 -1.12 -8.91
C PHE A 93 3.28 -0.26 -9.39
N GLN A 94 3.58 0.96 -9.84
CA GLN A 94 2.57 1.94 -10.24
C GLN A 94 2.78 2.48 -11.65
N GLU A 95 3.83 2.02 -12.33
CA GLU A 95 4.13 2.42 -13.70
C GLU A 95 3.20 1.69 -14.69
N ARG A 96 2.99 2.27 -15.86
CA ARG A 96 2.29 1.61 -16.96
C ARG A 96 3.25 0.73 -17.73
N THR A 97 2.79 -0.44 -18.12
CA THR A 97 3.52 -1.36 -19.00
C THR A 97 2.67 -1.69 -20.22
N GLY A 98 3.31 -1.87 -21.36
CA GLY A 98 2.65 -2.38 -22.56
C GLY A 98 2.59 -3.90 -22.62
N SER A 99 3.34 -4.59 -21.75
CA SER A 99 3.36 -6.04 -21.67
C SER A 99 2.16 -6.57 -20.92
N ALA A 100 1.46 -7.54 -21.50
CA ALA A 100 0.41 -8.27 -20.81
C ALA A 100 1.05 -9.46 -20.08
N PRO A 101 0.89 -9.59 -18.75
CA PRO A 101 1.46 -10.70 -18.00
C PRO A 101 0.75 -12.01 -18.34
N ASN A 102 1.51 -13.11 -18.39
CA ASN A 102 0.95 -14.44 -18.50
C ASN A 102 0.62 -14.97 -17.09
N LEU A 103 -0.65 -15.14 -16.80
CA LEU A 103 -1.15 -15.40 -15.46
C LEU A 103 -1.63 -16.85 -15.33
N THR A 104 -1.37 -17.46 -14.16
CA THR A 104 -2.00 -18.70 -13.77
C THR A 104 -3.44 -18.44 -13.32
N PRO A 105 -4.35 -19.46 -13.36
CA PRO A 105 -5.72 -19.27 -12.87
C PRO A 105 -5.80 -18.79 -11.42
N ALA A 106 -4.86 -19.21 -10.57
CA ALA A 106 -4.77 -18.73 -9.19
C ALA A 106 -4.45 -17.25 -9.11
N LEU A 107 -3.48 -16.78 -9.91
CA LEU A 107 -3.13 -15.36 -9.98
C LEU A 107 -4.27 -14.51 -10.55
N GLU A 108 -4.97 -14.99 -11.58
CA GLU A 108 -6.15 -14.30 -12.11
C GLU A 108 -7.23 -14.13 -11.05
N GLN A 109 -7.54 -15.20 -10.30
CA GLN A 109 -8.50 -15.15 -9.20
C GLN A 109 -8.05 -14.19 -8.09
N GLY A 110 -6.77 -14.17 -7.75
CA GLY A 110 -6.19 -13.26 -6.77
C GLY A 110 -6.33 -11.80 -7.19
N ILE A 111 -6.06 -11.50 -8.45
CA ILE A 111 -6.25 -10.17 -9.04
C ILE A 111 -7.71 -9.73 -8.97
N GLU A 112 -8.65 -10.59 -9.36
CA GLU A 112 -10.09 -10.27 -9.26
C GLU A 112 -10.50 -9.95 -7.83
N THR A 113 -9.97 -10.69 -6.85
CA THR A 113 -10.27 -10.46 -5.44
C THR A 113 -9.71 -9.13 -4.96
N ILE A 114 -8.47 -8.79 -5.33
CA ILE A 114 -7.86 -7.51 -5.01
C ILE A 114 -8.67 -6.35 -5.62
N VAL A 115 -9.07 -6.49 -6.89
CA VAL A 115 -9.90 -5.47 -7.57
C VAL A 115 -11.23 -5.27 -6.85
N LYS A 116 -11.93 -6.34 -6.47
CA LYS A 116 -13.20 -6.25 -5.73
C LYS A 116 -13.05 -5.53 -4.38
N ILE A 117 -11.97 -5.81 -3.64
CA ILE A 117 -11.69 -5.14 -2.37
C ILE A 117 -11.34 -3.67 -2.60
N SER A 118 -10.51 -3.39 -3.59
CA SER A 118 -10.16 -2.02 -3.99
C SER A 118 -11.41 -1.20 -4.37
N GLU A 119 -12.31 -1.78 -5.16
CA GLU A 119 -13.59 -1.15 -5.52
C GLU A 119 -14.50 -0.93 -4.30
N LYS A 120 -14.51 -1.87 -3.34
CA LYS A 120 -15.23 -1.71 -2.08
C LYS A 120 -14.71 -0.48 -1.32
N VAL A 121 -13.40 -0.37 -1.12
CA VAL A 121 -12.78 0.78 -0.45
C VAL A 121 -13.08 2.07 -1.20
N ASN A 122 -12.93 2.07 -2.52
CA ASN A 122 -13.21 3.24 -3.36
C ASN A 122 -14.67 3.72 -3.24
N ARG A 123 -15.64 2.80 -3.16
CA ARG A 123 -17.06 3.16 -2.95
C ARG A 123 -17.28 3.92 -1.65
N PHE A 124 -16.64 3.50 -0.54
CA PHE A 124 -16.73 4.21 0.73
C PHE A 124 -16.09 5.59 0.66
N GLN A 125 -14.90 5.70 0.05
CA GLN A 125 -14.22 6.98 -0.15
C GLN A 125 -15.06 7.94 -1.00
N THR A 126 -15.65 7.46 -2.08
CA THR A 126 -16.53 8.24 -2.96
C THR A 126 -17.82 8.66 -2.25
N ALA A 127 -18.45 7.75 -1.49
CA ALA A 127 -19.68 8.03 -0.75
C ALA A 127 -19.49 9.14 0.29
N HIS A 128 -18.31 9.23 0.90
CA HIS A 128 -17.94 10.29 1.84
C HIS A 128 -17.25 11.48 1.20
N GLN A 129 -17.21 11.56 -0.14
CA GLN A 129 -16.61 12.66 -0.89
C GLN A 129 -15.14 12.93 -0.50
N VAL A 130 -14.40 11.90 -0.14
CA VAL A 130 -12.95 12.00 0.03
C VAL A 130 -12.35 12.33 -1.33
N ILE A 131 -11.81 13.54 -1.44
CA ILE A 131 -11.11 13.98 -2.64
C ILE A 131 -9.73 13.30 -2.61
N LEU A 132 -9.61 12.25 -3.38
CA LEU A 132 -8.31 11.72 -3.76
C LEU A 132 -7.76 12.77 -4.74
N SER A 133 -6.68 13.44 -4.38
CA SER A 133 -6.12 14.52 -5.19
C SER A 133 -5.85 13.98 -6.60
N SER A 134 -6.31 14.70 -7.60
CA SER A 134 -6.14 14.34 -9.02
C SER A 134 -4.67 14.23 -9.46
N ASP A 135 -3.75 14.71 -8.64
CA ASP A 135 -2.30 14.66 -8.81
C ASP A 135 -1.63 13.46 -8.12
N ASP A 136 -2.34 12.72 -7.26
CA ASP A 136 -1.81 11.47 -6.71
C ASP A 136 -1.84 10.38 -7.79
N SER A 137 -0.79 10.40 -8.62
CA SER A 137 -0.46 9.30 -9.55
C SER A 137 -0.28 7.95 -8.81
N ASN A 138 -0.35 7.96 -7.51
CA ASN A 138 -0.14 6.86 -6.58
C ASN A 138 -1.44 6.30 -5.96
N ASP A 139 -2.61 6.69 -6.45
CA ASP A 139 -3.86 6.16 -5.92
C ASP A 139 -4.07 4.72 -6.41
N PHE A 140 -3.63 3.76 -5.59
CA PHE A 140 -3.82 2.34 -5.83
C PHE A 140 -5.29 1.96 -6.03
N VAL A 141 -6.19 2.58 -5.25
CA VAL A 141 -7.60 2.23 -5.24
C VAL A 141 -8.27 2.51 -6.58
N SER A 142 -7.87 3.59 -7.26
CA SER A 142 -8.41 3.95 -8.57
C SER A 142 -7.68 3.27 -9.73
N ARG A 143 -6.41 2.84 -9.54
CA ARG A 143 -5.56 2.32 -10.62
C ARG A 143 -4.58 1.25 -10.14
N PRO A 144 -5.04 0.07 -9.68
CA PRO A 144 -4.14 -1.03 -9.34
C PRO A 144 -3.36 -1.48 -10.59
N SER A 145 -2.06 -1.69 -10.45
CA SER A 145 -1.19 -2.11 -11.54
C SER A 145 -0.68 -3.53 -11.35
N PHE A 146 -1.07 -4.44 -12.21
CA PHE A 146 -0.72 -5.86 -12.15
C PHE A 146 0.38 -6.26 -13.16
N GLY A 147 1.02 -5.28 -13.80
CA GLY A 147 1.96 -5.52 -14.89
C GLY A 147 3.22 -6.33 -14.53
N LEU A 148 3.63 -6.36 -13.26
CA LEU A 148 4.79 -7.13 -12.80
C LEU A 148 4.43 -8.42 -12.05
N VAL A 149 3.18 -8.85 -12.03
CA VAL A 149 2.74 -10.06 -11.32
C VAL A 149 3.49 -11.30 -11.84
N GLU A 150 3.56 -11.50 -13.16
CA GLU A 150 4.31 -12.61 -13.76
C GLU A 150 5.81 -12.56 -13.43
N VAL A 151 6.41 -11.39 -13.56
CA VAL A 151 7.85 -11.17 -13.30
C VAL A 151 8.21 -11.55 -11.86
N VAL A 152 7.42 -11.09 -10.89
CA VAL A 152 7.66 -11.38 -9.47
C VAL A 152 7.36 -12.84 -9.15
N TYR A 153 6.33 -13.43 -9.76
CA TYR A 153 5.99 -14.84 -9.61
C TYR A 153 7.15 -15.75 -10.06
N GLU A 154 7.67 -15.52 -11.27
CA GLU A 154 8.77 -16.29 -11.81
C GLU A 154 10.10 -16.03 -11.04
N TRP A 155 10.33 -14.81 -10.58
CA TRP A 155 11.44 -14.50 -9.69
C TRP A 155 11.38 -15.32 -8.39
N ALA A 156 10.23 -15.34 -7.72
CA ALA A 156 10.03 -16.10 -6.50
C ALA A 156 10.20 -17.61 -6.70
N ARG A 157 9.88 -18.12 -7.88
CA ARG A 157 10.08 -19.53 -8.27
C ARG A 157 11.52 -19.88 -8.62
N GLY A 158 12.42 -18.91 -8.66
CA GLY A 158 13.85 -19.15 -8.89
C GLY A 158 14.34 -18.80 -10.29
N MET A 159 13.53 -18.21 -11.15
CA MET A 159 13.98 -17.79 -12.48
C MET A 159 15.12 -16.76 -12.37
N PRO A 160 16.21 -16.87 -13.16
CA PRO A 160 17.30 -15.88 -13.15
C PRO A 160 16.83 -14.49 -13.55
N PHE A 161 17.50 -13.45 -13.02
CA PHE A 161 17.12 -12.06 -13.29
C PHE A 161 17.10 -11.70 -14.77
N SER A 162 18.10 -12.15 -15.53
CA SER A 162 18.17 -11.94 -16.98
C SER A 162 16.95 -12.46 -17.72
N ARG A 163 16.37 -13.57 -17.23
CA ARG A 163 15.18 -14.17 -17.84
C ARG A 163 13.89 -13.47 -17.44
N ILE A 164 13.76 -13.02 -16.19
CA ILE A 164 12.57 -12.25 -15.79
C ILE A 164 12.53 -10.88 -16.46
N ALA A 165 13.69 -10.28 -16.74
CA ALA A 165 13.77 -9.02 -17.46
C ALA A 165 13.26 -9.11 -18.91
N GLU A 166 13.31 -10.29 -19.52
CA GLU A 166 12.76 -10.56 -20.86
C GLU A 166 11.23 -10.69 -20.90
N LEU A 167 10.59 -10.87 -19.73
CA LEU A 167 9.11 -11.05 -19.63
C LEU A 167 8.34 -9.73 -19.72
N THR A 168 9.01 -8.60 -19.64
CA THR A 168 8.36 -7.29 -19.54
C THR A 168 9.17 -6.23 -20.28
N ASP A 169 8.49 -5.13 -20.63
CA ASP A 169 9.10 -3.91 -21.17
C ASP A 169 9.53 -2.93 -20.04
N VAL A 170 9.30 -3.30 -18.78
CA VAL A 170 9.69 -2.49 -17.62
C VAL A 170 11.20 -2.54 -17.42
N LEU A 171 11.79 -1.38 -17.13
CA LEU A 171 13.24 -1.26 -16.93
C LEU A 171 13.72 -2.10 -15.73
N GLU A 172 14.89 -2.73 -15.90
CA GLU A 172 15.53 -3.56 -14.87
C GLU A 172 15.65 -2.86 -13.51
N GLY A 173 15.99 -1.57 -13.49
CA GLY A 173 16.08 -0.76 -12.28
C GLY A 173 14.74 -0.62 -11.55
N THR A 174 13.63 -0.55 -12.28
CA THR A 174 12.28 -0.55 -11.70
C THR A 174 11.94 -1.92 -11.12
N ILE A 175 12.28 -3.02 -11.80
CA ILE A 175 12.09 -4.38 -11.31
C ILE A 175 12.81 -4.58 -9.97
N VAL A 176 14.10 -4.19 -9.90
CA VAL A 176 14.90 -4.27 -8.67
C VAL A 176 14.27 -3.45 -7.54
N ARG A 177 13.83 -2.23 -7.83
CA ARG A 177 13.16 -1.36 -6.85
C ARG A 177 11.87 -1.98 -6.32
N VAL A 178 11.06 -2.58 -7.19
CA VAL A 178 9.82 -3.27 -6.81
C VAL A 178 10.12 -4.46 -5.91
N ILE A 179 11.07 -5.32 -6.26
CA ILE A 179 11.49 -6.47 -5.44
C ILE A 179 11.97 -6.00 -4.05
N THR A 180 12.77 -4.93 -3.99
CA THR A 180 13.26 -4.37 -2.73
C THR A 180 12.12 -3.84 -1.87
N ARG A 181 11.15 -3.14 -2.45
CA ARG A 181 9.98 -2.65 -1.71
C ARG A 181 9.05 -3.79 -1.26
N LEU A 182 8.94 -4.86 -2.03
CA LEU A 182 8.18 -6.04 -1.63
C LEU A 182 8.72 -6.70 -0.37
N ASP A 183 10.03 -6.71 -0.14
CA ASP A 183 10.59 -7.19 1.12
C ASP A 183 10.04 -6.41 2.32
N GLU A 184 9.92 -5.10 2.17
CA GLU A 184 9.31 -4.24 3.18
C GLU A 184 7.82 -4.55 3.39
N THR A 185 7.05 -4.67 2.31
CA THR A 185 5.63 -5.03 2.37
C THR A 185 5.40 -6.38 3.04
N CYS A 186 6.22 -7.39 2.73
CA CYS A 186 6.16 -8.69 3.38
C CYS A 186 6.47 -8.61 4.88
N ARG A 187 7.44 -7.79 5.28
CA ARG A 187 7.78 -7.54 6.69
C ARG A 187 6.62 -6.88 7.43
N GLU A 188 5.98 -5.89 6.84
CA GLU A 188 4.82 -5.21 7.39
C GLU A 188 3.62 -6.18 7.53
N ALA A 189 3.33 -6.99 6.52
CA ALA A 189 2.29 -8.01 6.57
C ALA A 189 2.59 -9.09 7.62
N LYS A 190 3.86 -9.42 7.83
CA LYS A 190 4.30 -10.32 8.90
C LYS A 190 4.05 -9.72 10.30
N ASN A 191 4.30 -8.44 10.48
CA ASN A 191 3.98 -7.72 11.72
C ASN A 191 2.45 -7.66 11.94
N ALA A 192 1.68 -7.41 10.89
CA ALA A 192 0.21 -7.47 10.92
C ALA A 192 -0.30 -8.85 11.37
N ALA A 193 0.27 -9.93 10.83
CA ALA A 193 -0.04 -11.30 11.24
C ALA A 193 0.24 -11.53 12.74
N ARG A 194 1.30 -10.95 13.27
CA ARG A 194 1.63 -11.01 14.71
C ARG A 194 0.57 -10.29 15.57
N ILE A 195 0.10 -9.12 15.12
CA ILE A 195 -0.95 -8.37 15.83
C ILE A 195 -2.27 -9.14 15.86
N ILE A 196 -2.62 -9.79 14.76
CA ILE A 196 -3.83 -10.60 14.66
C ILE A 196 -3.72 -11.90 15.43
N GLY A 197 -2.49 -12.39 15.65
CA GLY A 197 -2.23 -13.71 16.24
C GLY A 197 -2.40 -14.85 15.22
N ASP A 198 -2.04 -14.63 13.96
CA ASP A 198 -2.07 -15.62 12.89
C ASP A 198 -0.66 -16.16 12.58
N PRO A 199 -0.26 -17.31 13.16
CA PRO A 199 1.07 -17.87 12.94
C PRO A 199 1.23 -18.43 11.53
N THR A 200 0.16 -18.84 10.87
CA THR A 200 0.20 -19.39 9.52
C THR A 200 0.53 -18.29 8.52
N LEU A 201 -0.15 -17.16 8.60
CA LEU A 201 0.14 -16.00 7.78
C LEU A 201 1.55 -15.47 8.05
N PHE A 202 1.97 -15.41 9.34
CA PHE A 202 3.33 -15.00 9.70
C PHE A 202 4.38 -15.84 8.99
N THR A 203 4.24 -17.18 9.04
CA THR A 203 5.17 -18.11 8.38
C THR A 203 5.16 -17.97 6.87
N LYS A 204 3.98 -17.84 6.25
CA LYS A 204 3.86 -17.60 4.80
C LYS A 204 4.57 -16.32 4.38
N MET A 205 4.39 -15.22 5.12
CA MET A 205 5.04 -13.94 4.80
C MET A 205 6.56 -13.99 5.00
N GLN A 206 7.03 -14.75 5.98
CA GLN A 206 8.46 -15.01 6.13
C GLN A 206 9.03 -15.77 4.93
N THR A 207 8.34 -16.81 4.47
CA THR A 207 8.71 -17.55 3.26
C THR A 207 8.71 -16.64 2.03
N CYS A 208 7.72 -15.77 1.88
CA CYS A 208 7.71 -14.76 0.81
C CYS A 208 8.98 -13.89 0.81
N GLN A 209 9.41 -13.42 1.98
CA GLN A 209 10.65 -12.64 2.10
C GLN A 209 11.88 -13.46 1.68
N GLU A 210 11.96 -14.71 2.08
CA GLU A 210 13.08 -15.60 1.72
C GLU A 210 13.14 -15.86 0.21
N LEU A 211 11.99 -16.07 -0.43
CA LEU A 211 11.90 -16.33 -1.86
C LEU A 211 12.35 -15.15 -2.74
N ILE A 212 12.11 -13.92 -2.31
CA ILE A 212 12.50 -12.73 -3.08
C ILE A 212 13.88 -12.21 -2.74
N LYS A 213 14.44 -12.58 -1.57
CA LYS A 213 15.80 -12.25 -1.15
C LYS A 213 16.82 -13.15 -1.85
N ARG A 214 17.13 -12.82 -3.08
CA ARG A 214 18.17 -13.45 -3.86
C ARG A 214 19.28 -12.44 -4.16
N ASP A 215 20.30 -12.86 -4.89
CA ASP A 215 21.56 -12.15 -5.14
C ASP A 215 21.47 -10.66 -5.53
N ILE A 216 20.35 -10.21 -6.07
CA ILE A 216 20.14 -8.80 -6.44
C ILE A 216 20.00 -7.89 -5.21
N CYS A 217 19.41 -8.37 -4.14
CA CYS A 217 19.24 -7.57 -2.91
C CYS A 217 20.53 -7.46 -2.09
N ALA A 218 21.55 -8.26 -2.41
CA ALA A 218 22.83 -8.26 -1.72
C ALA A 218 23.90 -7.38 -2.41
N THR A 219 23.68 -6.98 -3.65
CA THR A 219 24.63 -6.14 -4.38
C THR A 219 24.14 -4.69 -4.43
N ALA A 220 24.56 -3.90 -3.44
CA ALA A 220 24.54 -2.42 -3.52
C ALA A 220 25.38 -1.88 -4.72
N SER A 221 25.90 -2.75 -5.56
CA SER A 221 26.95 -2.52 -6.56
C SER A 221 26.49 -2.51 -8.02
N LEU A 222 25.19 -2.58 -8.33
CA LEU A 222 24.74 -2.48 -9.72
C LEU A 222 24.71 -1.03 -10.26
N TYR A 223 25.13 -0.06 -9.45
CA TYR A 223 25.16 1.36 -9.82
C TYR A 223 26.46 2.08 -9.40
N MET A 224 27.62 1.37 -9.41
CA MET A 224 28.91 2.05 -9.45
C MET A 224 29.50 1.97 -10.86
#